data_0785f660e1abad9e464d35c4d0f8d96c
#
_entry.id   0785f660e1abad9e464d35c4d0f8d96c
#
_cell.length_a   1.000
_cell.length_b   1.000
_cell.length_c   1.000
_cell.angle_alpha   90.00
_cell.angle_beta   90.00
_cell.angle_gamma   90.00
#
_symmetry.space_group_name_H-M   'P 1'
#
loop_
_entity.id
_entity.type
_entity.pdbx_description
1 polymer ?
#
loop_
_entity_poly.entity_id
_entity_poly.type
_entity_poly.pdbx_seq_one_letter_code
_entity_poly.pdbx_strand_id
1 'polypeptide(L)'
;MAEMFYSYILQLSDNTFYKGQTENIDKRLNEHLSGNVKTTKNKLPFKLIHVEICKNRQAARRIERYFKSGFGREIIHEIAEVVEWQTHGP
;
A
#
# COMPACT_ATOMS: atom_id res chain seq x y z
N MET A 1 15.62 -1.16 20.86
CA MET A 1 14.95 -0.29 19.88
C MET A 1 13.64 -0.89 19.46
N ALA A 2 12.64 -0.06 19.39
CA ALA A 2 11.34 -0.51 18.91
C ALA A 2 11.43 -0.77 17.41
N GLU A 3 11.12 -1.99 16.99
CA GLU A 3 10.96 -2.29 15.59
C GLU A 3 9.62 -1.74 15.14
N MET A 4 9.60 -1.12 13.98
CA MET A 4 8.37 -0.66 13.37
C MET A 4 8.14 -1.42 12.09
N PHE A 5 6.88 -1.74 11.84
CA PHE A 5 6.44 -2.35 10.60
C PHE A 5 5.45 -1.43 9.94
N TYR A 6 5.36 -1.52 8.63
CA TYR A 6 4.48 -0.68 7.84
C TYR A 6 3.57 -1.56 7.03
N SER A 7 2.27 -1.26 7.07
CA SER A 7 1.31 -1.79 6.13
C SER A 7 1.05 -0.70 5.09
N TYR A 8 1.06 -1.05 3.82
CA TYR A 8 0.93 -0.04 2.77
C TYR A 8 0.06 -0.54 1.64
N ILE A 9 -0.49 0.40 0.88
CA ILE A 9 -1.33 0.11 -0.27
C ILE A 9 -0.84 0.95 -1.44
N LEU A 10 -0.59 0.28 -2.56
CA LEU A 10 -0.24 0.92 -3.82
C LEU A 10 -1.44 0.81 -4.76
N GLN A 11 -1.74 1.90 -5.47
CA GLN A 11 -2.65 1.84 -6.61
C GLN A 11 -1.79 1.70 -7.86
N LEU A 12 -2.00 0.63 -8.60
CA LEU A 12 -1.19 0.28 -9.76
C LEU A 12 -1.75 0.95 -11.02
N SER A 13 -1.00 0.88 -12.12
CA SER A 13 -1.38 1.57 -13.35
C SER A 13 -2.67 1.06 -13.97
N ASP A 14 -3.05 -0.17 -13.68
CA ASP A 14 -4.30 -0.76 -14.14
C ASP A 14 -5.46 -0.56 -13.15
N ASN A 15 -5.28 0.33 -12.15
CA ASN A 15 -6.23 0.63 -11.10
C ASN A 15 -6.53 -0.53 -10.14
N THR A 16 -5.70 -1.56 -10.16
CA THR A 16 -5.73 -2.58 -9.10
C THR A 16 -4.87 -2.13 -7.93
N PHE A 17 -4.98 -2.83 -6.80
CA PHE A 17 -4.31 -2.44 -5.57
C PHE A 17 -3.39 -3.55 -5.09
N TYR A 18 -2.20 -3.16 -4.66
CA TYR A 18 -1.25 -4.05 -4.01
C TYR A 18 -1.19 -3.71 -2.53
N LYS A 19 -1.41 -4.71 -1.67
CA LYS A 19 -1.33 -4.57 -0.23
C LYS A 19 -0.09 -5.31 0.23
N GLY A 20 0.75 -4.63 1.00
CA GLY A 20 1.98 -5.21 1.46
C GLY A 20 2.35 -4.78 2.86
N GLN A 21 3.39 -5.39 3.37
CA GLN A 21 3.98 -5.01 4.64
C GLN A 21 5.50 -5.06 4.54
N THR A 22 6.15 -4.22 5.29
CA THR A 22 7.62 -4.15 5.30
C THR A 22 8.10 -3.51 6.59
N GLU A 23 9.32 -3.84 6.98
CA GLU A 23 9.98 -3.13 8.08
C GLU A 23 10.77 -1.92 7.59
N ASN A 24 10.94 -1.77 6.28
CA ASN A 24 11.65 -0.63 5.70
C ASN A 24 10.87 -0.14 4.47
N ILE A 25 10.04 0.89 4.69
CA ILE A 25 9.13 1.38 3.66
C ILE A 25 9.89 2.00 2.47
N ASP A 26 10.93 2.77 2.73
CA ASP A 26 11.69 3.42 1.65
C ASP A 26 12.36 2.39 0.75
N LYS A 27 13.01 1.40 1.35
CA LYS A 27 13.64 0.32 0.59
C LYS A 27 12.62 -0.45 -0.24
N ARG A 28 11.48 -0.78 0.35
CA ARG A 28 10.45 -1.57 -0.32
C ARG A 28 9.82 -0.80 -1.49
N LEU A 29 9.57 0.49 -1.30
CA LEU A 29 9.05 1.31 -2.40
C LEU A 29 10.05 1.42 -3.55
N ASN A 30 11.34 1.53 -3.23
CA ASN A 30 12.38 1.52 -4.26
C ASN A 30 12.44 0.20 -5.01
N GLU A 31 12.23 -0.91 -4.33
CA GLU A 31 12.15 -2.22 -4.99
C GLU A 31 10.98 -2.28 -5.98
N HIS A 32 9.83 -1.74 -5.60
CA HIS A 32 8.69 -1.65 -6.52
C HIS A 32 9.02 -0.75 -7.72
N LEU A 33 9.59 0.43 -7.47
CA LEU A 33 9.92 1.38 -8.53
C LEU A 33 10.94 0.81 -9.52
N SER A 34 11.86 0.00 -9.04
CA SER A 34 12.91 -0.61 -9.87
C SER A 34 12.42 -1.82 -10.67
N GLY A 35 11.15 -2.21 -10.49
CA GLY A 35 10.61 -3.38 -11.17
C GLY A 35 11.08 -4.71 -10.58
N ASN A 36 11.59 -4.70 -9.36
CA ASN A 36 12.11 -5.90 -8.70
C ASN A 36 11.05 -6.71 -7.95
N VAL A 37 9.81 -6.22 -7.92
CA VAL A 37 8.71 -6.95 -7.30
C VAL A 37 7.87 -7.56 -8.41
N LYS A 38 7.88 -8.88 -8.50
CA LYS A 38 7.29 -9.63 -9.60
C LYS A 38 5.83 -9.27 -9.84
N THR A 39 5.08 -9.10 -8.75
CA THR A 39 3.63 -8.83 -8.82
C THR A 39 3.31 -7.46 -9.43
N THR A 40 4.19 -6.47 -9.23
CA THR A 40 3.91 -5.08 -9.61
C THR A 40 4.74 -4.56 -10.78
N LYS A 41 5.78 -5.30 -11.20
CA LYS A 41 6.75 -4.79 -12.18
C LYS A 41 6.13 -4.41 -13.53
N ASN A 42 5.08 -5.08 -13.94
CA ASN A 42 4.40 -4.82 -15.21
C ASN A 42 3.22 -3.86 -15.09
N LYS A 43 3.04 -3.27 -13.90
CA LYS A 43 1.90 -2.40 -13.60
C LYS A 43 2.35 -1.05 -13.04
N LEU A 44 3.56 -0.64 -13.40
CA LEU A 44 4.08 0.66 -13.06
C LEU A 44 3.57 1.71 -14.04
N PRO A 45 3.49 2.97 -13.64
CA PRO A 45 3.80 3.50 -12.33
C PRO A 45 2.72 3.20 -11.29
N PHE A 46 3.06 3.42 -10.03
CA PHE A 46 2.09 3.26 -8.94
C PHE A 46 1.94 4.56 -8.16
N LYS A 47 0.87 4.64 -7.36
CA LYS A 47 0.67 5.67 -6.35
C LYS A 47 0.65 5.01 -4.99
N LEU A 48 1.38 5.57 -4.03
CA LEU A 48 1.27 5.14 -2.64
C LEU A 48 0.05 5.85 -2.03
N ILE A 49 -1.02 5.11 -1.76
CA ILE A 49 -2.26 5.73 -1.29
C ILE A 49 -2.49 5.57 0.20
N HIS A 50 -1.76 4.68 0.85
CA HIS A 50 -1.94 4.46 2.29
C HIS A 50 -0.70 3.84 2.89
N VAL A 51 -0.29 4.35 4.05
CA VAL A 51 0.75 3.74 4.88
C VAL A 51 0.26 3.77 6.32
N GLU A 52 0.41 2.66 7.00
CA GLU A 52 0.05 2.57 8.41
C GLU A 52 1.24 2.02 9.17
N ILE A 53 1.61 2.71 10.25
CA ILE A 53 2.74 2.31 11.09
C ILE A 53 2.22 1.35 12.15
N CYS A 54 2.85 0.19 12.24
CA CYS A 54 2.45 -0.88 13.14
C CYS A 54 3.57 -1.17 14.13
N LYS A 55 3.21 -1.49 15.35
CA LYS A 55 4.21 -1.77 16.40
C LYS A 55 4.95 -3.08 16.22
N ASN A 56 4.39 -4.01 15.44
CA ASN A 56 5.01 -5.30 15.19
C ASN A 56 4.44 -5.94 13.93
N ARG A 57 5.04 -7.06 13.52
CA ARG A 57 4.65 -7.78 12.32
C ARG A 57 3.21 -8.29 12.38
N GLN A 58 2.78 -8.75 13.54
CA GLN A 58 1.44 -9.29 13.70
C GLN A 58 0.36 -8.23 13.51
N ALA A 59 0.61 -7.01 13.99
CA ALA A 59 -0.30 -5.89 13.76
C ALA A 59 -0.38 -5.56 12.27
N ALA A 60 0.76 -5.54 11.58
CA ALA A 60 0.80 -5.28 10.14
C ALA A 60 0.04 -6.35 9.36
N ARG A 61 0.18 -7.62 9.74
CA ARG A 61 -0.54 -8.72 9.10
C ARG A 61 -2.04 -8.61 9.29
N ARG A 62 -2.49 -8.16 10.47
CA ARG A 62 -3.92 -7.97 10.72
C ARG A 62 -4.50 -6.89 9.80
N ILE A 63 -3.77 -5.81 9.61
CA ILE A 63 -4.19 -4.73 8.74
C ILE A 63 -4.22 -5.19 7.28
N GLU A 64 -3.19 -5.90 6.83
CA GLU A 64 -3.17 -6.44 5.47
C GLU A 64 -4.35 -7.36 5.23
N ARG A 65 -4.64 -8.23 6.20
CA ARG A 65 -5.76 -9.16 6.12
C ARG A 65 -7.10 -8.42 6.08
N TYR A 66 -7.23 -7.35 6.86
CA TYR A 66 -8.42 -6.52 6.83
C TYR A 66 -8.66 -5.94 5.44
N PHE A 67 -7.61 -5.40 4.82
CA PHE A 67 -7.74 -4.80 3.49
C PHE A 67 -7.99 -5.82 2.39
N LYS A 68 -7.76 -7.09 2.64
CA LYS A 68 -8.09 -8.16 1.71
C LYS A 68 -9.52 -8.69 1.89
N SER A 69 -10.20 -8.29 2.96
CA SER A 69 -11.61 -8.63 3.17
C SER A 69 -12.51 -7.82 2.25
N GLY A 70 -13.74 -8.26 2.07
CA GLY A 70 -14.71 -7.53 1.24
C GLY A 70 -14.95 -6.11 1.72
N PHE A 71 -15.10 -5.92 3.04
CA PHE A 71 -15.31 -4.59 3.62
C PHE A 71 -14.08 -3.71 3.44
N GLY A 72 -12.89 -4.26 3.70
CA GLY A 72 -11.64 -3.53 3.55
C GLY A 72 -11.38 -3.10 2.11
N ARG A 73 -11.78 -3.91 1.13
CA ARG A 73 -11.64 -3.55 -0.29
C ARG A 73 -12.45 -2.32 -0.64
N GLU A 74 -13.65 -2.18 -0.08
CA GLU A 74 -14.46 -0.98 -0.28
C GLU A 74 -13.78 0.25 0.31
N ILE A 75 -13.18 0.12 1.48
CA ILE A 75 -12.43 1.20 2.13
C ILE A 75 -11.25 1.64 1.27
N ILE A 76 -10.55 0.71 0.62
CA ILE A 76 -9.45 1.05 -0.28
C ILE A 76 -9.94 1.95 -1.42
N HIS A 77 -11.08 1.66 -2.01
CA HIS A 77 -11.62 2.50 -3.07
C HIS A 77 -11.92 3.91 -2.57
N GLU A 78 -12.44 4.06 -1.37
CA GLU A 78 -12.68 5.36 -0.76
C GLU A 78 -11.37 6.12 -0.53
N ILE A 79 -10.34 5.42 -0.03
CA ILE A 79 -9.02 6.02 0.17
C ILE A 79 -8.47 6.53 -1.17
N ALA A 80 -8.57 5.73 -2.22
CA ALA A 80 -8.09 6.08 -3.55
C ALA A 80 -8.81 7.32 -4.09
N GLU A 81 -10.12 7.42 -3.90
CA GLU A 81 -10.90 8.59 -4.31
C GLU A 81 -10.43 9.85 -3.59
N VAL A 82 -10.20 9.78 -2.28
CA VAL A 82 -9.73 10.92 -1.49
C VAL A 82 -8.36 11.37 -1.96
N VAL A 83 -7.44 10.44 -2.20
CA VAL A 83 -6.10 10.76 -2.68
C VAL A 83 -6.17 11.44 -4.05
N GLU A 84 -6.98 10.92 -4.96
CA GLU A 84 -7.16 11.52 -6.28
C GLU A 84 -7.73 12.93 -6.18
N TRP A 85 -8.73 13.12 -5.33
CA TRP A 85 -9.33 14.44 -5.10
C TRP A 85 -8.29 15.43 -4.58
N GLN A 86 -7.47 15.03 -3.62
CA GLN A 86 -6.43 15.89 -3.06
C GLN A 86 -5.35 16.23 -4.08
N THR A 87 -5.03 15.30 -4.98
CA THR A 87 -4.02 15.50 -6.00
C THR A 87 -4.47 16.48 -7.06
N HIS A 88 -5.73 16.41 -7.47
CA HIS A 88 -6.29 17.27 -8.53
C HIS A 88 -6.95 18.53 -7.98
N GLY A 89 -7.28 18.53 -6.68
CA GLY A 89 -7.76 19.65 -5.94
C GLY A 89 -9.07 20.27 -6.44
N PRO A 90 -9.67 21.12 -5.68
CA PRO A 90 -10.69 22.01 -6.22
C PRO A 90 -10.07 23.14 -7.00
#